data_8f1a178c34d296c47cc68d6f7f63d3c2
#
_entry.id   8f1a178c34d296c47cc68d6f7f63d3c2
#
_cell.length_a   1.000
_cell.length_b   1.000
_cell.length_c   1.000
_cell.angle_alpha   90.00
_cell.angle_beta   90.00
_cell.angle_gamma   90.00
#
_symmetry.space_group_name_H-M   'P 1'
#
loop_
_entity.id
_entity.type
_entity.pdbx_description
1 polymer ?
#
loop_
_entity_poly.entity_id
_entity_poly.type
_entity_poly.pdbx_seq_one_letter_code
_entity_poly.pdbx_strand_id
1 'polypeptide(L)'
;MTASRTSGPTILPKRTFSLKKTSIKDVTFIGSGNVATHLALALHAVGITVRQVLSREYDHAALLAARVGAQPIDSPERLAVDTSAFILAVNDDALFDLALDLQLPDALVIHTSGSTSAAVLKPISRHFGVVWSPQTFVRDLAMDYARLPLCIEAGTPQDEQRIADLFATVTPNIHRLDFEQRRWAHLAAVMVSNFGNAINALAQGLLQAHGLDMALLQPLAEATARKISYGPLWPQQTGPAIRRDSKTLDAQRRLLADQPQMLQLYELLTDLIQHHTATP
;
A
#
# COMPACT_ATOMS: atom_id res chain seq x y z
N MET A 1 -1.62 -39.15 36.46
CA MET A 1 -2.42 -37.88 36.46
C MET A 1 -1.46 -36.71 36.29
N THR A 2 -1.25 -36.27 35.06
CA THR A 2 -0.44 -35.11 34.75
C THR A 2 -1.32 -34.09 34.02
N ALA A 3 -1.55 -32.96 34.71
CA ALA A 3 -2.42 -31.90 34.24
C ALA A 3 -1.72 -31.11 33.12
N SER A 4 -2.35 -31.07 31.96
CA SER A 4 -2.01 -30.22 30.80
C SER A 4 -2.37 -28.77 31.15
N ARG A 5 -1.36 -27.89 31.19
CA ARG A 5 -1.57 -26.43 31.26
C ARG A 5 -1.83 -25.90 29.86
N THR A 6 -3.05 -25.51 29.59
CA THR A 6 -3.43 -24.70 28.42
C THR A 6 -2.95 -23.27 28.64
N SER A 7 -1.96 -22.84 27.87
CA SER A 7 -1.54 -21.44 27.79
C SER A 7 -2.60 -20.63 27.03
N GLY A 8 -3.32 -19.75 27.73
CA GLY A 8 -4.23 -18.77 27.12
C GLY A 8 -3.48 -17.72 26.30
N PRO A 9 -4.18 -16.97 25.41
CA PRO A 9 -3.56 -15.98 24.55
C PRO A 9 -2.93 -14.86 25.36
N THR A 10 -1.64 -14.62 25.14
CA THR A 10 -0.89 -13.51 25.74
C THR A 10 -1.44 -12.19 25.22
N ILE A 11 -2.16 -11.45 26.04
CA ILE A 11 -2.61 -10.09 25.77
C ILE A 11 -1.37 -9.18 25.78
N LEU A 12 -0.95 -8.71 24.60
CA LEU A 12 0.11 -7.71 24.49
C LEU A 12 -0.31 -6.42 25.24
N PRO A 13 0.60 -5.78 26.00
CA PRO A 13 0.29 -4.57 26.73
C PRO A 13 -0.10 -3.45 25.77
N LYS A 14 -1.22 -2.75 26.06
CA LYS A 14 -1.62 -1.51 25.38
C LYS A 14 -0.50 -0.49 25.56
N ARG A 15 0.32 -0.30 24.52
CA ARG A 15 1.26 0.82 24.47
C ARG A 15 0.46 2.10 24.33
N THR A 16 0.38 2.88 25.38
CA THR A 16 -0.07 4.27 25.34
C THR A 16 0.97 5.09 24.57
N PHE A 17 0.75 5.33 23.29
CA PHE A 17 1.51 6.32 22.55
C PHE A 17 1.08 7.69 23.02
N SER A 18 2.03 8.53 23.45
CA SER A 18 1.79 9.96 23.65
C SER A 18 1.46 10.56 22.29
N LEU A 19 0.17 10.79 22.03
CA LEU A 19 -0.32 11.36 20.77
C LEU A 19 0.30 12.75 20.60
N LYS A 20 1.15 12.95 19.60
CA LYS A 20 1.57 14.30 19.20
C LYS A 20 0.33 15.10 18.83
N LYS A 21 0.20 16.32 19.37
CA LYS A 21 -0.91 17.21 19.01
C LYS A 21 -0.71 17.67 17.58
N THR A 22 -1.60 17.27 16.67
CA THR A 22 -1.71 17.88 15.35
C THR A 22 -2.56 19.16 15.43
N SER A 23 -2.26 20.15 14.58
CA SER A 23 -3.10 21.33 14.38
C SER A 23 -4.32 21.04 13.49
N ILE A 24 -4.30 19.95 12.74
CA ILE A 24 -5.37 19.53 11.83
C ILE A 24 -6.39 18.75 12.65
N LYS A 25 -7.61 19.27 12.71
CA LYS A 25 -8.71 18.68 13.50
C LYS A 25 -9.72 17.94 12.64
N ASP A 26 -9.80 18.34 11.38
CA ASP A 26 -10.77 17.80 10.43
C ASP A 26 -10.17 17.65 9.04
N VAL A 27 -10.71 16.68 8.29
CA VAL A 27 -10.29 16.34 6.94
C VAL A 27 -11.51 16.08 6.06
N THR A 28 -11.38 16.37 4.78
CA THR A 28 -12.34 15.95 3.73
C THR A 28 -11.62 15.01 2.77
N PHE A 29 -12.26 13.87 2.45
CA PHE A 29 -11.74 12.95 1.46
C PHE A 29 -12.37 13.20 0.08
N ILE A 30 -11.53 13.28 -0.94
CA ILE A 30 -11.93 13.27 -2.34
C ILE A 30 -11.51 11.91 -2.90
N GLY A 31 -12.50 11.08 -3.18
CA GLY A 31 -12.37 9.65 -3.46
C GLY A 31 -12.88 8.78 -2.31
N SER A 32 -13.42 7.60 -2.67
CA SER A 32 -14.02 6.62 -1.76
C SER A 32 -13.51 5.19 -2.00
N GLY A 33 -12.35 5.06 -2.65
CA GLY A 33 -11.70 3.79 -2.91
C GLY A 33 -11.05 3.15 -1.67
N ASN A 34 -10.29 2.08 -1.88
CA ASN A 34 -9.65 1.33 -0.79
C ASN A 34 -8.72 2.19 0.07
N VAL A 35 -7.87 3.02 -0.56
CA VAL A 35 -6.95 3.92 0.15
C VAL A 35 -7.73 4.94 0.98
N ALA A 36 -8.73 5.61 0.38
CA ALA A 36 -9.59 6.56 1.08
C ALA A 36 -10.26 5.90 2.29
N THR A 37 -10.81 4.68 2.11
CA THR A 37 -11.49 3.95 3.17
C THR A 37 -10.57 3.70 4.36
N HIS A 38 -9.37 3.16 4.12
CA HIS A 38 -8.45 2.84 5.22
C HIS A 38 -7.90 4.09 5.91
N LEU A 39 -7.52 5.13 5.16
CA LEU A 39 -7.00 6.36 5.76
C LEU A 39 -8.11 7.11 6.54
N ALA A 40 -9.33 7.17 6.02
CA ALA A 40 -10.46 7.79 6.72
C ALA A 40 -10.78 7.07 8.02
N LEU A 41 -10.84 5.73 8.01
CA LEU A 41 -11.06 4.93 9.21
C LEU A 41 -9.93 5.11 10.24
N ALA A 42 -8.69 5.12 9.79
CA ALA A 42 -7.53 5.30 10.66
C ALA A 42 -7.54 6.68 11.35
N LEU A 43 -7.79 7.75 10.60
CA LEU A 43 -7.89 9.11 11.14
C LEU A 43 -9.10 9.28 12.06
N HIS A 44 -10.26 8.74 11.68
CA HIS A 44 -11.46 8.76 12.52
C HIS A 44 -11.24 8.04 13.86
N ALA A 45 -10.58 6.89 13.85
CA ALA A 45 -10.30 6.10 15.05
C ALA A 45 -9.40 6.83 16.07
N VAL A 46 -8.59 7.79 15.64
CA VAL A 46 -7.73 8.61 16.51
C VAL A 46 -8.32 10.00 16.82
N GLY A 47 -9.61 10.22 16.47
CA GLY A 47 -10.36 11.42 16.83
C GLY A 47 -10.24 12.58 15.84
N ILE A 48 -9.71 12.39 14.65
CA ILE A 48 -9.77 13.37 13.55
C ILE A 48 -11.17 13.29 12.93
N THR A 49 -11.84 14.42 12.82
CA THR A 49 -13.16 14.47 12.20
C THR A 49 -13.05 14.33 10.69
N VAL A 50 -13.74 13.36 10.12
CA VAL A 50 -13.94 13.32 8.65
C VAL A 50 -15.22 14.10 8.36
N ARG A 51 -15.08 15.30 7.76
CA ARG A 51 -16.24 16.18 7.50
C ARG A 51 -17.07 15.70 6.33
N GLN A 52 -16.41 15.43 5.21
CA GLN A 52 -17.08 15.04 3.96
C GLN A 52 -16.30 13.93 3.26
N VAL A 53 -17.04 13.15 2.47
CA VAL A 53 -16.50 12.23 1.48
C VAL A 53 -17.12 12.58 0.14
N LEU A 54 -16.27 13.00 -0.81
CA LEU A 54 -16.66 13.28 -2.19
C LEU A 54 -16.38 12.05 -3.06
N SER A 55 -17.38 11.60 -3.81
CA SER A 55 -17.22 10.62 -4.89
C SER A 55 -18.18 10.95 -6.03
N ARG A 56 -17.76 10.70 -7.29
CA ARG A 56 -18.63 10.86 -8.46
C ARG A 56 -19.90 10.00 -8.37
N GLU A 57 -19.77 8.85 -7.70
CA GLU A 57 -20.93 8.00 -7.38
C GLU A 57 -21.30 8.20 -5.91
N TYR A 58 -22.49 8.80 -5.69
CA TYR A 58 -22.98 9.14 -4.36
C TYR A 58 -23.00 7.94 -3.41
N ASP A 59 -23.43 6.76 -3.88
CA ASP A 59 -23.52 5.55 -3.06
C ASP A 59 -22.15 5.12 -2.51
N HIS A 60 -21.09 5.28 -3.30
CA HIS A 60 -19.71 5.00 -2.83
C HIS A 60 -19.27 6.00 -1.75
N ALA A 61 -19.64 7.28 -1.90
CA ALA A 61 -19.39 8.28 -0.86
C ALA A 61 -20.18 7.95 0.41
N ALA A 62 -21.47 7.60 0.28
CA ALA A 62 -22.36 7.30 1.40
C ALA A 62 -21.89 6.07 2.21
N LEU A 63 -21.41 5.02 1.54
CA LEU A 63 -20.86 3.83 2.21
C LEU A 63 -19.67 4.16 3.11
N LEU A 64 -18.72 4.97 2.63
CA LEU A 64 -17.56 5.38 3.43
C LEU A 64 -17.97 6.38 4.51
N ALA A 65 -18.78 7.37 4.14
CA ALA A 65 -19.25 8.42 5.05
C ALA A 65 -19.98 7.86 6.28
N ALA A 66 -20.83 6.83 6.08
CA ALA A 66 -21.54 6.16 7.18
C ALA A 66 -20.59 5.50 8.18
N ARG A 67 -19.40 5.03 7.75
CA ARG A 67 -18.41 4.38 8.61
C ARG A 67 -17.62 5.36 9.49
N VAL A 68 -17.56 6.64 9.10
CA VAL A 68 -16.73 7.67 9.77
C VAL A 68 -17.55 8.87 10.25
N GLY A 69 -18.89 8.81 10.16
CA GLY A 69 -19.78 9.90 10.59
C GLY A 69 -19.66 11.15 9.73
N ALA A 70 -19.28 11.02 8.45
CA ALA A 70 -19.07 12.12 7.52
C ALA A 70 -20.33 12.42 6.69
N GLN A 71 -20.33 13.59 6.02
CA GLN A 71 -21.34 13.94 5.03
C GLN A 71 -20.93 13.43 3.64
N PRO A 72 -21.73 12.56 2.97
CA PRO A 72 -21.45 12.20 1.59
C PRO A 72 -21.86 13.31 0.63
N ILE A 73 -21.03 13.57 -0.37
CA ILE A 73 -21.29 14.52 -1.46
C ILE A 73 -20.84 13.92 -2.81
N ASP A 74 -21.48 14.36 -3.89
CA ASP A 74 -21.26 13.89 -5.26
C ASP A 74 -20.70 14.96 -6.20
N SER A 75 -20.55 16.19 -5.68
CA SER A 75 -20.15 17.33 -6.50
C SER A 75 -19.17 18.23 -5.73
N PRO A 76 -18.09 18.73 -6.39
CA PRO A 76 -17.11 19.63 -5.79
C PRO A 76 -17.70 20.96 -5.28
N GLU A 77 -18.80 21.45 -5.87
CA GLU A 77 -19.46 22.69 -5.46
C GLU A 77 -20.06 22.62 -4.05
N ARG A 78 -20.22 21.39 -3.52
CA ARG A 78 -20.72 21.12 -2.17
C ARG A 78 -19.63 20.97 -1.13
N LEU A 79 -18.36 21.13 -1.52
CA LEU A 79 -17.23 21.05 -0.59
C LEU A 79 -17.28 22.16 0.46
N ALA A 80 -17.08 21.79 1.72
CA ALA A 80 -16.85 22.72 2.82
C ALA A 80 -15.40 23.19 2.75
N VAL A 81 -15.16 24.33 2.09
CA VAL A 81 -13.82 24.88 1.80
C VAL A 81 -13.04 25.33 3.05
N ASP A 82 -13.71 25.46 4.19
CA ASP A 82 -13.13 25.80 5.51
C ASP A 82 -12.57 24.56 6.24
N THR A 83 -12.46 23.41 5.58
CA THR A 83 -11.83 22.18 6.11
C THR A 83 -10.32 22.36 6.24
N SER A 84 -9.73 21.87 7.34
CA SER A 84 -8.30 22.03 7.65
C SER A 84 -7.37 21.34 6.65
N ALA A 85 -7.80 20.16 6.11
CA ALA A 85 -7.04 19.45 5.09
C ALA A 85 -7.96 18.63 4.16
N PHE A 86 -7.53 18.49 2.91
CA PHE A 86 -8.18 17.66 1.89
C PHE A 86 -7.26 16.53 1.48
N ILE A 87 -7.76 15.31 1.46
CA ILE A 87 -7.03 14.11 1.06
C ILE A 87 -7.62 13.58 -0.24
N LEU A 88 -6.86 13.72 -1.33
CA LEU A 88 -7.23 13.28 -2.67
C LEU A 88 -6.76 11.83 -2.88
N ALA A 89 -7.66 10.89 -2.67
CA ALA A 89 -7.42 9.45 -2.81
C ALA A 89 -8.16 8.91 -4.05
N VAL A 90 -7.79 9.44 -5.19
CA VAL A 90 -8.30 9.12 -6.54
C VAL A 90 -7.18 8.51 -7.39
N ASN A 91 -7.51 7.98 -8.58
CA ASN A 91 -6.50 7.57 -9.55
C ASN A 91 -5.73 8.78 -10.13
N ASP A 92 -4.59 8.51 -10.75
CA ASP A 92 -3.69 9.58 -11.22
C ASP A 92 -4.35 10.47 -12.29
N ASP A 93 -5.13 9.92 -13.21
CA ASP A 93 -5.84 10.69 -14.24
C ASP A 93 -6.84 11.67 -13.61
N ALA A 94 -7.67 11.20 -12.68
CA ALA A 94 -8.62 12.05 -11.96
C ALA A 94 -7.91 13.11 -11.08
N LEU A 95 -6.68 12.84 -10.63
CA LEU A 95 -5.89 13.82 -9.89
C LEU A 95 -5.50 15.02 -10.77
N PHE A 96 -5.13 14.76 -12.03
CA PHE A 96 -4.85 15.84 -13.00
C PHE A 96 -6.09 16.66 -13.34
N ASP A 97 -7.26 16.00 -13.53
CA ASP A 97 -8.53 16.68 -13.79
C ASP A 97 -8.91 17.59 -12.62
N LEU A 98 -8.84 17.09 -11.37
CA LEU A 98 -9.12 17.87 -10.17
C LEU A 98 -8.18 19.07 -10.02
N ALA A 99 -6.93 18.95 -10.48
CA ALA A 99 -5.96 20.04 -10.42
C ALA A 99 -6.32 21.23 -11.33
N LEU A 100 -7.16 21.01 -12.34
CA LEU A 100 -7.64 22.08 -13.22
C LEU A 100 -8.87 22.81 -12.64
N ASP A 101 -9.72 22.10 -11.91
CA ASP A 101 -11.06 22.59 -11.54
C ASP A 101 -11.16 23.01 -10.06
N LEU A 102 -10.33 22.44 -9.19
CA LEU A 102 -10.46 22.68 -7.75
C LEU A 102 -9.57 23.83 -7.26
N GLN A 103 -10.15 24.72 -6.45
CA GLN A 103 -9.46 25.86 -5.85
C GLN A 103 -9.63 25.85 -4.33
N LEU A 104 -8.53 25.60 -3.61
CA LEU A 104 -8.49 25.54 -2.13
C LEU A 104 -7.21 26.24 -1.61
N PRO A 105 -7.04 27.55 -1.88
CA PRO A 105 -5.73 28.23 -1.81
C PRO A 105 -5.07 28.20 -0.41
N ASP A 106 -5.85 28.10 0.66
CA ASP A 106 -5.37 28.17 2.04
C ASP A 106 -5.43 26.81 2.78
N ALA A 107 -6.06 25.80 2.18
CA ALA A 107 -6.17 24.48 2.78
C ALA A 107 -4.90 23.64 2.51
N LEU A 108 -4.56 22.74 3.41
CA LEU A 108 -3.55 21.71 3.13
C LEU A 108 -4.17 20.64 2.23
N VAL A 109 -3.65 20.48 1.02
CA VAL A 109 -4.12 19.49 0.05
C VAL A 109 -3.09 18.37 -0.10
N ILE A 110 -3.52 17.14 0.07
CA ILE A 110 -2.64 15.95 0.10
C ILE A 110 -3.17 14.93 -0.91
N HIS A 111 -2.33 14.42 -1.80
CA HIS A 111 -2.70 13.25 -2.60
C HIS A 111 -2.03 11.96 -2.11
N THR A 112 -2.54 10.80 -2.58
CA THR A 112 -2.08 9.48 -2.14
C THR A 112 -1.36 8.67 -3.22
N SER A 113 -1.03 9.26 -4.37
CA SER A 113 -0.35 8.58 -5.46
C SER A 113 1.12 8.28 -5.14
N GLY A 114 1.57 7.08 -5.49
CA GLY A 114 2.98 6.68 -5.41
C GLY A 114 3.82 7.20 -6.58
N SER A 115 3.19 7.48 -7.73
CA SER A 115 3.84 7.78 -9.01
C SER A 115 3.76 9.24 -9.42
N THR A 116 2.83 10.04 -8.87
CA THR A 116 2.59 11.42 -9.25
C THR A 116 3.33 12.40 -8.32
N SER A 117 3.92 13.46 -8.89
CA SER A 117 4.61 14.51 -8.12
C SER A 117 3.63 15.33 -7.28
N ALA A 118 4.04 15.73 -6.07
CA ALA A 118 3.30 16.67 -5.24
C ALA A 118 2.96 17.97 -5.97
N ALA A 119 3.82 18.36 -6.92
CA ALA A 119 3.66 19.61 -7.69
C ALA A 119 2.37 19.67 -8.53
N VAL A 120 1.70 18.54 -8.80
CA VAL A 120 0.39 18.51 -9.48
C VAL A 120 -0.66 19.30 -8.70
N LEU A 121 -0.52 19.43 -7.39
CA LEU A 121 -1.45 20.14 -6.51
C LEU A 121 -1.22 21.65 -6.44
N LYS A 122 -0.14 22.19 -7.03
CA LYS A 122 0.16 23.65 -7.02
C LYS A 122 -0.98 24.52 -7.53
N PRO A 123 -1.74 24.13 -8.57
CA PRO A 123 -2.88 24.94 -9.01
C PRO A 123 -4.03 24.97 -7.98
N ILE A 124 -4.16 23.91 -7.16
CA ILE A 124 -5.24 23.80 -6.17
C ILE A 124 -4.92 24.63 -4.91
N SER A 125 -3.71 24.50 -4.37
CA SER A 125 -3.33 25.14 -3.12
C SER A 125 -1.84 25.51 -3.07
N ARG A 126 -1.52 26.55 -2.27
CA ARG A 126 -0.14 26.87 -1.88
C ARG A 126 0.43 25.89 -0.82
N HIS A 127 -0.44 25.16 -0.12
CA HIS A 127 -0.12 24.18 0.92
C HIS A 127 -0.45 22.77 0.43
N PHE A 128 0.57 22.02 0.03
CA PHE A 128 0.34 20.72 -0.60
C PHE A 128 1.40 19.69 -0.27
N GLY A 129 1.03 18.43 -0.41
CA GLY A 129 1.94 17.32 -0.25
C GLY A 129 1.37 15.97 -0.64
N VAL A 130 2.08 14.94 -0.23
CA VAL A 130 1.76 13.53 -0.50
C VAL A 130 1.78 12.75 0.80
N VAL A 131 0.86 11.82 0.92
CA VAL A 131 0.96 10.67 1.83
C VAL A 131 0.71 9.41 1.02
N TRP A 132 1.74 8.60 0.86
CA TRP A 132 1.65 7.34 0.15
C TRP A 132 2.08 6.19 1.06
N SER A 133 1.40 5.05 0.96
CA SER A 133 1.77 3.83 1.67
C SER A 133 2.15 2.73 0.68
N PRO A 134 3.34 2.11 0.81
CA PRO A 134 3.70 0.90 0.07
C PRO A 134 2.97 -0.33 0.64
N GLN A 135 1.63 -0.29 0.60
CA GLN A 135 0.75 -1.33 1.14
C GLN A 135 -0.40 -1.61 0.18
N THR A 136 -0.84 -2.86 0.14
CA THR A 136 -2.07 -3.24 -0.54
C THR A 136 -3.25 -3.00 0.38
N PHE A 137 -4.15 -2.11 -0.03
CA PHE A 137 -5.39 -1.83 0.68
C PHE A 137 -6.53 -2.65 0.08
N VAL A 138 -7.19 -3.45 0.92
CA VAL A 138 -8.41 -4.17 0.56
C VAL A 138 -9.50 -3.72 1.53
N ARG A 139 -10.60 -3.17 1.01
CA ARG A 139 -11.61 -2.41 1.75
C ARG A 139 -12.06 -3.04 3.06
N ASP A 140 -12.28 -4.36 3.06
CA ASP A 140 -12.89 -5.07 4.18
C ASP A 140 -11.89 -5.93 4.98
N LEU A 141 -10.60 -5.85 4.65
CA LEU A 141 -9.57 -6.52 5.46
C LEU A 141 -9.13 -5.63 6.61
N ALA A 142 -9.11 -6.22 7.81
CA ALA A 142 -8.57 -5.54 8.98
C ALA A 142 -7.07 -5.25 8.79
N MET A 143 -6.66 -4.04 9.18
CA MET A 143 -5.28 -3.58 9.07
C MET A 143 -4.77 -3.10 10.44
N ASP A 144 -3.53 -3.47 10.75
CA ASP A 144 -2.80 -2.91 11.89
C ASP A 144 -2.19 -1.56 11.48
N TYR A 145 -2.94 -0.49 11.69
CA TYR A 145 -2.51 0.86 11.33
C TYR A 145 -1.26 1.30 12.09
N ALA A 146 -0.99 0.80 13.27
CA ALA A 146 0.23 1.14 14.02
C ALA A 146 1.52 0.67 13.33
N ARG A 147 1.42 -0.30 12.42
CA ARG A 147 2.53 -0.80 11.61
C ARG A 147 2.55 -0.27 10.18
N LEU A 148 1.52 0.50 9.79
CA LEU A 148 1.38 1.01 8.43
C LEU A 148 2.54 1.94 8.08
N PRO A 149 3.39 1.62 7.09
CA PRO A 149 4.41 2.55 6.62
C PRO A 149 3.74 3.66 5.81
N LEU A 150 4.05 4.91 6.14
CA LEU A 150 3.60 6.08 5.40
C LEU A 150 4.80 6.87 4.90
N CYS A 151 4.85 7.11 3.61
CA CYS A 151 5.86 7.94 2.97
C CYS A 151 5.24 9.32 2.71
N ILE A 152 5.92 10.37 3.14
CA ILE A 152 5.43 11.74 3.02
C ILE A 152 6.41 12.62 2.24
N GLU A 153 5.84 13.59 1.53
CA GLU A 153 6.52 14.65 0.78
C GLU A 153 5.66 15.89 0.82
N ALA A 154 6.24 17.09 0.80
CA ALA A 154 5.46 18.33 0.67
C ALA A 154 6.22 19.42 -0.09
N GLY A 155 5.49 20.46 -0.50
CA GLY A 155 6.05 21.63 -1.18
C GLY A 155 6.93 22.49 -0.29
N THR A 156 6.72 22.43 1.04
CA THR A 156 7.51 23.16 2.05
C THR A 156 7.79 22.30 3.27
N PRO A 157 8.89 22.54 4.01
CA PRO A 157 9.17 21.86 5.27
C PRO A 157 8.07 22.02 6.32
N GLN A 158 7.37 23.16 6.31
CA GLN A 158 6.25 23.42 7.22
C GLN A 158 5.05 22.52 6.91
N ASP A 159 4.69 22.36 5.65
CA ASP A 159 3.60 21.47 5.24
C ASP A 159 3.97 20.01 5.44
N GLU A 160 5.24 19.63 5.19
CA GLU A 160 5.73 18.28 5.50
C GLU A 160 5.56 17.96 6.99
N GLN A 161 5.90 18.91 7.87
CA GLN A 161 5.72 18.71 9.30
C GLN A 161 4.23 18.62 9.69
N ARG A 162 3.34 19.41 9.08
CA ARG A 162 1.89 19.31 9.29
C ARG A 162 1.34 17.93 8.89
N ILE A 163 1.80 17.41 7.75
CA ILE A 163 1.43 16.06 7.29
C ILE A 163 1.98 14.99 8.25
N ALA A 164 3.26 15.12 8.64
CA ALA A 164 3.87 14.22 9.60
C ALA A 164 3.12 14.19 10.94
N ASP A 165 2.75 15.34 11.48
CA ASP A 165 2.02 15.44 12.76
C ASP A 165 0.60 14.87 12.64
N LEU A 166 -0.09 15.06 11.51
CA LEU A 166 -1.40 14.45 11.26
C LEU A 166 -1.30 12.93 11.31
N PHE A 167 -0.40 12.35 10.52
CA PHE A 167 -0.31 10.90 10.40
C PHE A 167 0.46 10.21 11.52
N ALA A 168 1.26 10.93 12.31
CA ALA A 168 1.86 10.41 13.55
C ALA A 168 0.80 10.05 14.62
N THR A 169 -0.43 10.54 14.48
CA THR A 169 -1.56 10.10 15.29
C THR A 169 -2.01 8.66 14.95
N VAL A 170 -1.76 8.21 13.73
CA VAL A 170 -2.14 6.90 13.20
C VAL A 170 -1.02 5.87 13.34
N THR A 171 0.20 6.25 12.95
CA THR A 171 1.36 5.35 12.92
C THR A 171 2.65 6.08 13.26
N PRO A 172 3.57 5.47 14.02
CA PRO A 172 4.93 6.00 14.19
C PRO A 172 5.83 5.73 12.97
N ASN A 173 5.40 4.92 12.00
CA ASN A 173 6.21 4.43 10.89
C ASN A 173 6.11 5.39 9.68
N ILE A 174 6.66 6.61 9.86
CA ILE A 174 6.63 7.68 8.85
C ILE A 174 8.02 7.87 8.24
N HIS A 175 8.08 7.84 6.91
CA HIS A 175 9.28 8.03 6.10
C HIS A 175 9.16 9.31 5.27
N ARG A 176 10.17 10.16 5.33
CA ARG A 176 10.29 11.32 4.44
C ARG A 176 11.03 10.89 3.19
N LEU A 177 10.35 10.96 2.06
CA LEU A 177 10.92 10.61 0.75
C LEU A 177 10.70 11.77 -0.20
N ASP A 178 11.70 12.09 -0.99
CA ASP A 178 11.48 12.96 -2.15
C ASP A 178 10.75 12.21 -3.28
N PHE A 179 10.38 12.94 -4.34
CA PHE A 179 9.62 12.37 -5.46
C PHE A 179 10.36 11.20 -6.13
N GLU A 180 11.67 11.33 -6.35
CA GLU A 180 12.46 10.28 -7.02
C GLU A 180 12.57 9.04 -6.13
N GLN A 181 12.84 9.20 -4.85
CA GLN A 181 12.87 8.09 -3.89
C GLN A 181 11.52 7.36 -3.82
N ARG A 182 10.41 8.13 -3.83
CA ARG A 182 9.05 7.57 -3.80
C ARG A 182 8.73 6.78 -5.08
N ARG A 183 9.14 7.25 -6.26
CA ARG A 183 8.99 6.52 -7.52
C ARG A 183 9.70 5.17 -7.49
N TRP A 184 10.95 5.13 -7.02
CA TRP A 184 11.71 3.89 -6.90
C TRP A 184 11.09 2.95 -5.85
N ALA A 185 10.66 3.49 -4.71
CA ALA A 185 9.96 2.71 -3.69
C ALA A 185 8.63 2.14 -4.22
N HIS A 186 7.88 2.92 -5.02
CA HIS A 186 6.65 2.45 -5.66
C HIS A 186 6.92 1.33 -6.66
N LEU A 187 7.92 1.48 -7.53
CA LEU A 187 8.33 0.41 -8.46
C LEU A 187 8.72 -0.88 -7.70
N ALA A 188 9.51 -0.75 -6.63
CA ALA A 188 9.88 -1.90 -5.80
C ALA A 188 8.65 -2.55 -5.13
N ALA A 189 7.68 -1.75 -4.67
CA ALA A 189 6.43 -2.26 -4.10
C ALA A 189 5.59 -3.03 -5.13
N VAL A 190 5.54 -2.56 -6.39
CA VAL A 190 4.91 -3.30 -7.49
C VAL A 190 5.58 -4.66 -7.70
N MET A 191 6.91 -4.72 -7.68
CA MET A 191 7.64 -5.99 -7.82
C MET A 191 7.32 -6.95 -6.67
N VAL A 192 7.32 -6.48 -5.43
CA VAL A 192 7.06 -7.31 -4.25
C VAL A 192 5.61 -7.77 -4.18
N SER A 193 4.65 -6.87 -4.42
CA SER A 193 3.23 -7.14 -4.23
C SER A 193 2.57 -7.65 -5.52
N ASN A 194 2.51 -6.82 -6.55
CA ASN A 194 1.72 -7.14 -7.76
C ASN A 194 2.34 -8.30 -8.55
N PHE A 195 3.67 -8.26 -8.80
CA PHE A 195 4.32 -9.33 -9.53
C PHE A 195 4.45 -10.60 -8.68
N GLY A 196 4.69 -10.45 -7.36
CA GLY A 196 4.65 -11.60 -6.44
C GLY A 196 3.29 -12.29 -6.44
N ASN A 197 2.19 -11.54 -6.42
CA ASN A 197 0.83 -12.10 -6.51
C ASN A 197 0.58 -12.75 -7.89
N ALA A 198 1.05 -12.14 -8.99
CA ALA A 198 0.92 -12.72 -10.32
C ALA A 198 1.65 -14.07 -10.44
N ILE A 199 2.88 -14.18 -9.89
CA ILE A 199 3.63 -15.45 -9.87
C ILE A 199 2.88 -16.50 -9.05
N ASN A 200 2.31 -16.16 -7.90
CA ASN A 200 1.50 -17.06 -7.10
C ASN A 200 0.22 -17.51 -7.85
N ALA A 201 -0.43 -16.60 -8.58
CA ALA A 201 -1.61 -16.94 -9.39
C ALA A 201 -1.27 -17.89 -10.55
N LEU A 202 -0.12 -17.70 -11.21
CA LEU A 202 0.37 -18.63 -12.23
C LEU A 202 0.66 -20.03 -11.63
N ALA A 203 1.30 -20.09 -10.46
CA ALA A 203 1.55 -21.35 -9.75
C ALA A 203 0.23 -22.05 -9.36
N GLN A 204 -0.76 -21.27 -8.89
CA GLN A 204 -2.10 -21.79 -8.59
C GLN A 204 -2.75 -22.40 -9.84
N GLY A 205 -2.67 -21.73 -11.00
CA GLY A 205 -3.19 -22.25 -12.28
C GLY A 205 -2.53 -23.59 -12.68
N LEU A 206 -1.20 -23.70 -12.53
CA LEU A 206 -0.49 -24.98 -12.75
C LEU A 206 -1.00 -26.11 -11.85
N LEU A 207 -1.18 -25.85 -10.56
CA LEU A 207 -1.67 -26.84 -9.62
C LEU A 207 -3.09 -27.29 -9.98
N GLN A 208 -3.99 -26.34 -10.23
CA GLN A 208 -5.39 -26.60 -10.57
C GLN A 208 -5.53 -27.43 -11.87
N ALA A 209 -4.71 -27.16 -12.89
CA ALA A 209 -4.68 -27.93 -14.13
C ALA A 209 -4.32 -29.41 -13.90
N HIS A 210 -3.69 -29.73 -12.77
CA HIS A 210 -3.29 -31.10 -12.39
C HIS A 210 -4.06 -31.64 -11.17
N GLY A 211 -5.20 -31.03 -10.82
CA GLY A 211 -6.06 -31.48 -9.72
C GLY A 211 -5.50 -31.26 -8.31
N LEU A 212 -4.56 -30.31 -8.18
CA LEU A 212 -3.93 -29.96 -6.91
C LEU A 212 -4.43 -28.59 -6.39
N ASP A 213 -4.41 -28.41 -5.07
CA ASP A 213 -4.83 -27.17 -4.41
C ASP A 213 -3.64 -26.29 -4.01
N MET A 214 -3.80 -24.97 -4.06
CA MET A 214 -2.80 -24.00 -3.63
C MET A 214 -2.44 -24.11 -2.14
N ALA A 215 -3.30 -24.69 -1.31
CA ALA A 215 -3.03 -24.98 0.09
C ALA A 215 -1.75 -25.84 0.27
N LEU A 216 -1.37 -26.65 -0.72
CA LEU A 216 -0.12 -27.39 -0.75
C LEU A 216 1.11 -26.47 -0.66
N LEU A 217 1.07 -25.29 -1.32
CA LEU A 217 2.20 -24.37 -1.41
C LEU A 217 2.08 -23.16 -0.47
N GLN A 218 0.96 -22.99 0.23
CA GLN A 218 0.78 -21.87 1.15
C GLN A 218 1.90 -21.77 2.20
N PRO A 219 2.33 -22.85 2.89
CA PRO A 219 3.43 -22.77 3.86
C PRO A 219 4.76 -22.33 3.22
N LEU A 220 5.01 -22.74 1.97
CA LEU A 220 6.20 -22.32 1.22
C LEU A 220 6.18 -20.83 0.87
N ALA A 221 5.04 -20.31 0.41
CA ALA A 221 4.87 -18.90 0.09
C ALA A 221 5.08 -18.02 1.34
N GLU A 222 4.50 -18.40 2.48
CA GLU A 222 4.68 -17.72 3.76
C GLU A 222 6.14 -17.75 4.23
N ALA A 223 6.81 -18.89 4.12
CA ALA A 223 8.22 -19.02 4.49
C ALA A 223 9.12 -18.16 3.59
N THR A 224 8.79 -18.08 2.29
CA THR A 224 9.51 -17.25 1.33
C THR A 224 9.34 -15.75 1.65
N ALA A 225 8.14 -15.29 1.97
CA ALA A 225 7.90 -13.90 2.39
C ALA A 225 8.67 -13.55 3.67
N ARG A 226 8.79 -14.47 4.62
CA ARG A 226 9.54 -14.26 5.86
C ARG A 226 11.06 -14.11 5.66
N LYS A 227 11.63 -14.52 4.53
CA LYS A 227 13.07 -14.35 4.24
C LYS A 227 13.51 -12.89 4.28
N ILE A 228 12.63 -11.94 3.98
CA ILE A 228 12.90 -10.50 4.06
C ILE A 228 13.42 -10.10 5.46
N SER A 229 12.96 -10.77 6.51
CA SER A 229 13.36 -10.50 7.89
C SER A 229 14.73 -11.06 8.28
N TYR A 230 15.35 -11.89 7.43
CA TYR A 230 16.61 -12.55 7.74
C TYR A 230 17.84 -11.91 7.07
N GLY A 231 17.67 -10.76 6.39
CA GLY A 231 18.77 -10.01 5.76
C GLY A 231 18.73 -10.07 4.22
N PRO A 232 19.87 -9.91 3.54
CA PRO A 232 19.94 -9.84 2.09
C PRO A 232 19.33 -11.09 1.43
N LEU A 233 18.49 -10.88 0.39
CA LEU A 233 17.69 -11.96 -0.21
C LEU A 233 18.48 -12.86 -1.17
N TRP A 234 19.44 -12.30 -1.92
CA TRP A 234 20.22 -13.09 -2.88
C TRP A 234 20.99 -14.25 -2.25
N PRO A 235 21.69 -14.09 -1.10
CA PRO A 235 22.36 -15.21 -0.42
C PRO A 235 21.40 -16.27 0.13
N GLN A 236 20.09 -15.97 0.23
CA GLN A 236 19.07 -16.90 0.69
C GLN A 236 18.40 -17.68 -0.45
N GLN A 237 18.87 -17.50 -1.68
CA GLN A 237 18.31 -18.17 -2.85
C GLN A 237 18.61 -19.67 -2.78
N THR A 238 17.62 -20.48 -3.17
CA THR A 238 17.68 -21.95 -3.19
C THR A 238 17.07 -22.47 -4.50
N GLY A 239 17.13 -23.78 -4.72
CA GLY A 239 16.46 -24.41 -5.85
C GLY A 239 17.40 -24.82 -6.99
N PRO A 240 16.85 -25.36 -8.10
CA PRO A 240 17.64 -25.93 -9.20
C PRO A 240 18.44 -24.88 -9.98
N ALA A 241 17.92 -23.65 -10.11
CA ALA A 241 18.59 -22.57 -10.84
C ALA A 241 19.95 -22.24 -10.20
N ILE A 242 19.99 -21.96 -8.88
CA ILE A 242 21.24 -21.62 -8.18
C ILE A 242 22.25 -22.77 -8.20
N ARG A 243 21.81 -24.02 -8.14
CA ARG A 243 22.66 -25.20 -8.22
C ARG A 243 23.05 -25.59 -9.65
N ARG A 244 22.52 -24.87 -10.66
CA ARG A 244 22.72 -25.16 -12.09
C ARG A 244 22.36 -26.64 -12.44
N ASP A 245 21.28 -27.14 -11.83
CA ASP A 245 20.79 -28.51 -12.05
C ASP A 245 20.08 -28.61 -13.41
N SER A 246 20.87 -28.82 -14.46
CA SER A 246 20.37 -28.85 -15.83
C SER A 246 19.27 -29.91 -16.05
N LYS A 247 19.39 -31.07 -15.42
CA LYS A 247 18.39 -32.16 -15.57
C LYS A 247 17.02 -31.72 -15.08
N THR A 248 16.96 -31.10 -13.89
CA THR A 248 15.71 -30.61 -13.33
C THR A 248 15.18 -29.43 -14.16
N LEU A 249 16.05 -28.48 -14.54
CA LEU A 249 15.65 -27.33 -15.35
C LEU A 249 15.06 -27.76 -16.70
N ASP A 250 15.71 -28.71 -17.39
CA ASP A 250 15.22 -29.22 -18.69
C ASP A 250 13.91 -30.02 -18.56
N ALA A 251 13.72 -30.74 -17.47
CA ALA A 251 12.45 -31.39 -17.20
C ALA A 251 11.32 -30.38 -16.99
N GLN A 252 11.57 -29.31 -16.23
CA GLN A 252 10.60 -28.24 -15.98
C GLN A 252 10.27 -27.43 -17.25
N ARG A 253 11.27 -27.16 -18.11
CA ARG A 253 11.04 -26.56 -19.45
C ARG A 253 10.10 -27.39 -20.30
N ARG A 254 10.29 -28.72 -20.33
CA ARG A 254 9.39 -29.63 -21.07
C ARG A 254 7.96 -29.59 -20.57
N LEU A 255 7.74 -29.44 -19.25
CA LEU A 255 6.38 -29.28 -18.68
C LEU A 255 5.70 -27.98 -19.11
N LEU A 256 6.48 -26.95 -19.47
CA LEU A 256 5.98 -25.65 -19.90
C LEU A 256 5.96 -25.47 -21.43
N ALA A 257 6.28 -26.52 -22.22
CA ALA A 257 6.42 -26.43 -23.67
C ALA A 257 5.17 -25.84 -24.38
N ASP A 258 3.98 -26.18 -23.89
CA ASP A 258 2.70 -25.69 -24.43
C ASP A 258 2.24 -24.35 -23.82
N GLN A 259 3.07 -23.71 -23.00
CA GLN A 259 2.77 -22.47 -22.28
C GLN A 259 3.88 -21.41 -22.52
N PRO A 260 3.98 -20.84 -23.73
CA PRO A 260 5.15 -20.06 -24.15
C PRO A 260 5.43 -18.83 -23.27
N GLN A 261 4.41 -18.11 -22.80
CA GLN A 261 4.59 -16.95 -21.91
C GLN A 261 5.14 -17.37 -20.55
N MET A 262 4.66 -18.47 -20.00
CA MET A 262 5.14 -18.98 -18.72
C MET A 262 6.57 -19.55 -18.83
N LEU A 263 6.87 -20.22 -19.93
CA LEU A 263 8.24 -20.69 -20.23
C LEU A 263 9.20 -19.51 -20.31
N GLN A 264 8.85 -18.45 -21.02
CA GLN A 264 9.66 -17.23 -21.13
C GLN A 264 9.92 -16.61 -19.76
N LEU A 265 8.90 -16.48 -18.90
CA LEU A 265 9.05 -15.97 -17.54
C LEU A 265 9.97 -16.88 -16.71
N TYR A 266 9.77 -18.20 -16.80
CA TYR A 266 10.58 -19.19 -16.10
C TYR A 266 12.07 -19.08 -16.49
N GLU A 267 12.37 -18.97 -17.79
CA GLU A 267 13.74 -18.82 -18.29
C GLU A 267 14.36 -17.50 -17.83
N LEU A 268 13.63 -16.37 -17.92
CA LEU A 268 14.13 -15.07 -17.46
C LEU A 268 14.52 -15.11 -15.98
N LEU A 269 13.65 -15.66 -15.13
CA LEU A 269 13.92 -15.77 -13.68
C LEU A 269 15.07 -16.74 -13.39
N THR A 270 15.17 -17.85 -14.13
CA THR A 270 16.28 -18.81 -14.02
C THR A 270 17.61 -18.14 -14.33
N ASP A 271 17.68 -17.40 -15.42
CA ASP A 271 18.88 -16.69 -15.84
C ASP A 271 19.28 -15.61 -14.86
N LEU A 272 18.34 -14.81 -14.35
CA LEU A 272 18.59 -13.81 -13.31
C LEU A 272 19.20 -14.43 -12.05
N ILE A 273 18.67 -15.57 -11.58
CA ILE A 273 19.19 -16.28 -10.41
C ILE A 273 20.61 -16.77 -10.68
N GLN A 274 20.87 -17.37 -11.85
CA GLN A 274 22.19 -17.90 -12.20
C GLN A 274 23.25 -16.81 -12.37
N HIS A 275 22.90 -15.64 -12.92
CA HIS A 275 23.82 -14.53 -13.11
C HIS A 275 24.17 -13.84 -11.78
N HIS A 276 23.20 -13.62 -10.90
CA HIS A 276 23.46 -12.94 -9.62
C HIS A 276 24.34 -13.75 -8.66
N THR A 277 24.41 -15.06 -8.82
CA THR A 277 25.26 -15.96 -8.02
C THR A 277 26.66 -16.13 -8.60
N ALA A 278 26.92 -15.63 -9.81
CA ALA A 278 28.22 -15.67 -10.47
C ALA A 278 29.10 -14.44 -10.16
N THR A 279 28.53 -13.40 -9.52
CA THR A 279 29.27 -12.20 -9.11
C THR A 279 29.66 -12.35 -7.63
N PRO A 280 30.96 -12.41 -7.28
CA PRO A 280 31.44 -12.56 -5.90
C PRO A 280 31.12 -11.33 -5.05
#